data_dccf2f07d7a9cb5890e21501d23c48a6
#
_entry.id   dccf2f07d7a9cb5890e21501d23c48a6
#
_cell.length_a   1.000
_cell.length_b   1.000
_cell.length_c   1.000
_cell.angle_alpha   90.00
_cell.angle_beta   90.00
_cell.angle_gamma   90.00
#
_symmetry.space_group_name_H-M   'P 1'
#
loop_
_entity.id
_entity.type
_entity.pdbx_description
1 polymer ?
#
loop_
_entity_poly.entity_id
_entity_poly.type
_entity_poly.pdbx_seq_one_letter_code
_entity_poly.pdbx_strand_id
1 'polypeptide(L)'
;MKTDIQIAQEAKMEHIKDVAARAGIEENELEFYGKYKAKLSDELWEKIKDREDGKLVLVTAINPTPAGEGKTTTSVGLGQAMAKLNKNAIIALREPSLGPCFGIKGGAAGGGYSQVVPMEDLNLHFTGDFHAITSANNLLAAMLDNHIQQGNELQIDPRQVVWKRCLDMNDRVLRNIVVGLGNKMDGMVREDHFVITVASEIMAILCLADDLADLRARLGRIIVAYNFAGEPVTADDLHATGAMTALLKDAVKPNLIQTLEHTPALVHGGPFANIAHGCNSVRATKMALKLSDITITEAGFGADLGAEKFFDIKCRMADVKPDAVVLVATVRALKYNGGVAKADLAEENLDALAKGIVNLEKHIENIQKYKVPVIVTLNSFVTDTDAENEFICRFCEERGCEFALSEVWEKGGEGGIALAEKVLDTLENKKSDFELLYEDSLSLEEKIEKIAKEIYGADGVVYEPAAKKQIAKIESLGFGSFPVCMAKNQYSLSDDAKKLGRPHGFDIHIREVYVSAGAGFVVALTGAVMTMPGLPKRPAADGIDVDGIDVTEDGTITGLF
;
A
#
# COMPACT_ATOMS: atom_id res chain seq x y z
N MET A 1 28.97 0.78 -9.60
CA MET A 1 27.59 1.03 -10.08
C MET A 1 27.07 2.22 -9.27
N LYS A 2 26.32 3.15 -9.86
CA LYS A 2 25.74 4.28 -9.12
C LYS A 2 24.65 3.78 -8.19
N THR A 3 24.48 4.45 -7.04
CA THR A 3 23.35 4.21 -6.13
C THR A 3 22.06 4.83 -6.68
N ASP A 4 20.91 4.39 -6.18
CA ASP A 4 19.60 4.89 -6.64
C ASP A 4 19.47 6.41 -6.44
N ILE A 5 19.96 6.95 -5.30
CA ILE A 5 19.96 8.39 -5.07
C ILE A 5 20.89 9.14 -6.04
N GLN A 6 22.07 8.61 -6.38
CA GLN A 6 22.96 9.24 -7.34
C GLN A 6 22.33 9.31 -8.74
N ILE A 7 21.62 8.26 -9.15
CA ILE A 7 20.88 8.23 -10.42
C ILE A 7 19.77 9.30 -10.40
N ALA A 8 19.02 9.39 -9.30
CA ALA A 8 17.95 10.38 -9.15
C ALA A 8 18.46 11.84 -9.14
N GLN A 9 19.59 12.10 -8.47
CA GLN A 9 20.21 13.44 -8.39
C GLN A 9 20.78 13.91 -9.73
N GLU A 10 21.25 12.99 -10.58
CA GLU A 10 21.73 13.30 -11.93
C GLU A 10 20.57 13.47 -12.95
N ALA A 11 19.34 13.17 -12.56
CA ALA A 11 18.19 13.22 -13.47
C ALA A 11 17.93 14.65 -13.98
N LYS A 12 17.72 14.76 -15.29
CA LYS A 12 17.31 16.01 -15.93
C LYS A 12 15.78 16.08 -15.93
N MET A 13 15.20 16.53 -14.82
CA MET A 13 13.76 16.67 -14.69
C MET A 13 13.22 17.78 -15.60
N GLU A 14 12.09 17.51 -16.23
CA GLU A 14 11.29 18.51 -16.95
C GLU A 14 10.40 19.28 -15.98
N HIS A 15 9.96 20.48 -16.38
CA HIS A 15 8.99 21.23 -15.60
C HIS A 15 7.67 20.46 -15.55
N ILE A 16 7.05 20.39 -14.37
CA ILE A 16 5.87 19.53 -14.17
C ILE A 16 4.69 19.87 -15.10
N LYS A 17 4.57 21.12 -15.54
CA LYS A 17 3.56 21.53 -16.54
C LYS A 17 3.75 20.84 -17.89
N ASP A 18 5.01 20.60 -18.30
CA ASP A 18 5.31 19.96 -19.58
C ASP A 18 5.01 18.44 -19.51
N VAL A 19 5.25 17.85 -18.34
CA VAL A 19 4.84 16.46 -18.04
C VAL A 19 3.31 16.35 -18.02
N ALA A 20 2.62 17.29 -17.37
CA ALA A 20 1.15 17.34 -17.31
C ALA A 20 0.52 17.47 -18.70
N ALA A 21 1.10 18.31 -19.56
CA ALA A 21 0.62 18.50 -20.93
C ALA A 21 0.60 17.21 -21.74
N ARG A 22 1.53 16.27 -21.52
CA ARG A 22 1.52 14.94 -22.16
C ARG A 22 0.31 14.09 -21.75
N ALA A 23 -0.19 14.29 -20.53
CA ALA A 23 -1.41 13.65 -20.03
C ALA A 23 -2.69 14.45 -20.37
N GLY A 24 -2.58 15.51 -21.18
CA GLY A 24 -3.71 16.37 -21.55
C GLY A 24 -4.24 17.24 -20.42
N ILE A 25 -3.39 17.57 -19.44
CA ILE A 25 -3.69 18.44 -18.28
C ILE A 25 -3.16 19.84 -18.58
N GLU A 26 -4.00 20.85 -18.43
CA GLU A 26 -3.67 22.25 -18.65
C GLU A 26 -2.99 22.88 -17.41
N GLU A 27 -2.19 23.93 -17.60
CA GLU A 27 -1.43 24.57 -16.52
C GLU A 27 -2.35 25.11 -15.39
N ASN A 28 -3.52 25.62 -15.73
CA ASN A 28 -4.50 26.13 -14.77
C ASN A 28 -5.24 25.03 -13.97
N GLU A 29 -5.06 23.76 -14.32
CA GLU A 29 -5.59 22.60 -13.62
C GLU A 29 -4.58 22.02 -12.61
N LEU A 30 -3.42 22.69 -12.44
CA LEU A 30 -2.34 22.31 -11.55
C LEU A 30 -2.18 23.30 -10.39
N GLU A 31 -2.00 22.76 -9.19
CA GLU A 31 -1.54 23.52 -8.04
C GLU A 31 -0.05 23.21 -7.81
N PHE A 32 0.83 24.14 -8.15
CA PHE A 32 2.27 23.91 -8.15
C PHE A 32 2.88 23.82 -6.75
N TYR A 33 3.70 22.81 -6.53
CA TYR A 33 4.59 22.64 -5.38
C TYR A 33 6.06 22.70 -5.85
N GLY A 34 6.48 23.87 -6.34
CA GLY A 34 7.76 24.08 -7.00
C GLY A 34 7.72 23.71 -8.50
N LYS A 35 8.90 23.41 -9.08
CA LYS A 35 9.03 23.17 -10.52
C LYS A 35 8.64 21.77 -10.97
N TYR A 36 8.75 20.79 -10.09
CA TYR A 36 8.76 19.37 -10.45
C TYR A 36 7.63 18.56 -9.82
N LYS A 37 6.77 19.21 -9.02
CA LYS A 37 5.62 18.62 -8.35
C LYS A 37 4.40 19.52 -8.51
N ALA A 38 3.23 18.92 -8.62
CA ALA A 38 1.96 19.63 -8.56
C ALA A 38 0.85 18.72 -8.00
N LYS A 39 -0.17 19.31 -7.42
CA LYS A 39 -1.43 18.62 -7.16
C LYS A 39 -2.39 18.83 -8.33
N LEU A 40 -3.24 17.82 -8.56
CA LEU A 40 -4.31 17.89 -9.56
C LEU A 40 -5.54 18.54 -8.93
N SER A 41 -6.08 19.55 -9.60
CA SER A 41 -7.21 20.33 -9.08
C SER A 41 -8.55 19.59 -9.15
N ASP A 42 -9.52 20.08 -8.39
CA ASP A 42 -10.90 19.57 -8.45
C ASP A 42 -11.58 19.93 -9.79
N GLU A 43 -11.22 21.06 -10.39
CA GLU A 43 -11.69 21.48 -11.70
C GLU A 43 -11.28 20.48 -12.79
N LEU A 44 -10.07 19.94 -12.72
CA LEU A 44 -9.66 18.85 -13.62
C LEU A 44 -10.57 17.65 -13.46
N TRP A 45 -10.88 17.23 -12.24
CA TRP A 45 -11.78 16.09 -12.02
C TRP A 45 -13.15 16.32 -12.64
N GLU A 46 -13.75 17.50 -12.42
CA GLU A 46 -15.05 17.84 -13.01
C GLU A 46 -15.04 17.81 -14.54
N LYS A 47 -13.91 18.14 -15.17
CA LYS A 47 -13.74 18.10 -16.63
C LYS A 47 -13.60 16.69 -17.20
N ILE A 48 -12.99 15.76 -16.44
CA ILE A 48 -12.63 14.43 -16.95
C ILE A 48 -13.51 13.29 -16.44
N LYS A 49 -14.25 13.44 -15.35
CA LYS A 49 -14.98 12.35 -14.66
C LYS A 49 -15.91 11.54 -15.55
N ASP A 50 -16.46 12.14 -16.60
CA ASP A 50 -17.40 11.51 -17.53
C ASP A 50 -16.70 10.90 -18.76
N ARG A 51 -15.37 10.96 -18.87
CA ARG A 51 -14.62 10.27 -19.94
C ARG A 51 -14.69 8.75 -19.74
N GLU A 52 -14.49 8.02 -20.83
CA GLU A 52 -14.29 6.57 -20.74
C GLU A 52 -13.00 6.26 -19.97
N ASP A 53 -13.02 5.14 -19.24
CA ASP A 53 -11.83 4.66 -18.54
C ASP A 53 -10.85 4.00 -19.50
N GLY A 54 -9.57 4.26 -19.31
CA GLY A 54 -8.50 3.44 -19.89
C GLY A 54 -8.42 2.07 -19.22
N LYS A 55 -7.43 1.28 -19.63
CA LYS A 55 -7.17 -0.05 -19.10
C LYS A 55 -6.43 0.01 -17.76
N LEU A 56 -6.85 -0.81 -16.79
CA LEU A 56 -6.23 -0.89 -15.47
C LEU A 56 -5.35 -2.13 -15.36
N VAL A 57 -4.04 -1.92 -15.14
CA VAL A 57 -3.06 -2.98 -14.92
C VAL A 57 -2.57 -2.90 -13.49
N LEU A 58 -2.79 -3.98 -12.73
CA LEU A 58 -2.28 -4.12 -11.36
C LEU A 58 -0.93 -4.80 -11.38
N VAL A 59 0.08 -4.21 -10.73
CA VAL A 59 1.37 -4.85 -10.45
C VAL A 59 1.39 -5.35 -9.00
N THR A 60 1.63 -6.63 -8.82
CA THR A 60 1.76 -7.29 -7.52
C THR A 60 2.95 -8.23 -7.52
N ALA A 61 3.19 -8.99 -6.46
CA ALA A 61 4.32 -9.93 -6.39
C ALA A 61 3.98 -11.20 -5.62
N ILE A 62 4.88 -12.17 -5.68
CA ILE A 62 4.91 -13.31 -4.75
C ILE A 62 5.29 -12.85 -3.33
N ASN A 63 5.28 -13.75 -2.33
CA ASN A 63 5.71 -13.39 -0.97
C ASN A 63 7.15 -12.85 -0.99
N PRO A 64 7.39 -11.66 -0.41
CA PRO A 64 8.67 -10.98 -0.54
C PRO A 64 9.75 -11.57 0.35
N THR A 65 11.00 -11.42 -0.09
CA THR A 65 12.16 -11.44 0.81
C THR A 65 12.20 -10.13 1.62
N PRO A 66 12.99 -10.06 2.68
CA PRO A 66 13.21 -8.80 3.40
C PRO A 66 13.84 -7.67 2.56
N ALA A 67 14.43 -8.00 1.41
CA ALA A 67 14.99 -7.02 0.47
C ALA A 67 13.94 -6.43 -0.49
N GLY A 68 12.74 -7.05 -0.56
CA GLY A 68 11.69 -6.68 -1.52
C GLY A 68 11.89 -7.32 -2.90
N GLU A 69 10.85 -7.23 -3.75
CA GLU A 69 10.80 -7.92 -5.06
C GLU A 69 10.77 -6.95 -6.25
N GLY A 70 10.93 -5.65 -5.99
CA GLY A 70 11.01 -4.64 -7.05
C GLY A 70 9.68 -4.34 -7.76
N LYS A 71 8.55 -4.44 -7.06
CA LYS A 71 7.23 -4.08 -7.64
C LYS A 71 7.18 -2.65 -8.17
N THR A 72 7.59 -1.69 -7.35
CA THR A 72 7.57 -0.27 -7.76
C THR A 72 8.52 -0.02 -8.92
N THR A 73 9.72 -0.61 -8.90
CA THR A 73 10.67 -0.58 -10.01
C THR A 73 10.05 -1.15 -11.29
N THR A 74 9.36 -2.29 -11.18
CA THR A 74 8.64 -2.91 -12.31
C THR A 74 7.49 -2.03 -12.81
N SER A 75 6.71 -1.44 -11.90
CA SER A 75 5.60 -0.54 -12.27
C SER A 75 6.09 0.69 -13.01
N VAL A 76 7.15 1.31 -12.51
CA VAL A 76 7.78 2.48 -13.14
C VAL A 76 8.39 2.12 -14.49
N GLY A 77 9.19 1.06 -14.55
CA GLY A 77 9.81 0.59 -15.78
C GLY A 77 8.79 0.17 -16.85
N LEU A 78 7.69 -0.47 -16.45
CA LEU A 78 6.59 -0.79 -17.36
C LEU A 78 5.94 0.49 -17.92
N GLY A 79 5.70 1.50 -17.08
CA GLY A 79 5.18 2.79 -17.55
C GLY A 79 6.12 3.50 -18.53
N GLN A 80 7.42 3.49 -18.24
CA GLN A 80 8.44 4.02 -19.15
C GLN A 80 8.48 3.23 -20.47
N ALA A 81 8.38 1.90 -20.43
CA ALA A 81 8.33 1.05 -21.61
C ALA A 81 7.08 1.31 -22.47
N MET A 82 5.91 1.48 -21.84
CA MET A 82 4.68 1.88 -22.54
C MET A 82 4.87 3.19 -23.31
N ALA A 83 5.50 4.19 -22.68
CA ALA A 83 5.81 5.46 -23.34
C ALA A 83 6.76 5.29 -24.55
N LYS A 84 7.77 4.42 -24.46
CA LYS A 84 8.64 4.06 -25.59
C LYS A 84 7.88 3.40 -26.75
N LEU A 85 6.83 2.67 -26.45
CA LEU A 85 5.91 2.08 -27.45
C LEU A 85 4.83 3.05 -27.91
N ASN A 86 4.97 4.35 -27.61
CA ASN A 86 4.02 5.42 -27.94
C ASN A 86 2.62 5.18 -27.37
N LYS A 87 2.50 4.55 -26.21
CA LYS A 87 1.24 4.40 -25.49
C LYS A 87 1.11 5.51 -24.44
N ASN A 88 -0.09 6.07 -24.32
CA ASN A 88 -0.41 7.03 -23.27
C ASN A 88 -0.65 6.26 -21.97
N ALA A 89 0.36 6.21 -21.10
CA ALA A 89 0.31 5.51 -19.82
C ALA A 89 0.56 6.48 -18.65
N ILE A 90 -0.17 6.26 -17.56
CA ILE A 90 0.03 6.93 -16.27
C ILE A 90 0.25 5.87 -15.20
N ILE A 91 1.23 6.12 -14.33
CA ILE A 91 1.53 5.25 -13.19
C ILE A 91 0.87 5.84 -11.94
N ALA A 92 0.17 5.02 -11.16
CA ALA A 92 -0.45 5.45 -9.90
C ALA A 92 0.16 4.68 -8.72
N LEU A 93 0.90 5.38 -7.85
CA LEU A 93 1.73 4.82 -6.79
C LEU A 93 1.32 5.31 -5.41
N ARG A 94 1.82 4.62 -4.38
CA ARG A 94 1.73 5.07 -3.00
C ARG A 94 2.86 6.04 -2.68
N GLU A 95 2.58 6.96 -1.77
CA GLU A 95 3.57 7.83 -1.14
C GLU A 95 4.32 7.07 -0.03
N PRO A 96 5.66 7.17 0.07
CA PRO A 96 6.43 6.53 1.12
C PRO A 96 6.26 7.21 2.49
N SER A 97 6.36 6.42 3.56
CA SER A 97 6.36 6.87 4.95
C SER A 97 7.78 7.11 5.45
N LEU A 98 7.99 8.14 6.28
CA LEU A 98 9.29 8.48 6.88
C LEU A 98 9.86 7.35 7.74
N GLY A 99 9.00 6.68 8.52
CA GLY A 99 9.45 5.62 9.42
C GLY A 99 10.27 4.53 8.73
N PRO A 100 9.77 3.89 7.65
CA PRO A 100 10.55 2.96 6.83
C PRO A 100 11.78 3.59 6.18
N CYS A 101 11.70 4.82 5.68
CA CYS A 101 12.82 5.52 5.05
C CYS A 101 14.02 5.66 6.01
N PHE A 102 13.77 6.02 7.25
CA PHE A 102 14.80 6.16 8.28
C PHE A 102 15.07 4.86 9.06
N GLY A 103 14.24 3.84 8.90
CA GLY A 103 14.32 2.56 9.59
C GLY A 103 15.07 1.48 8.82
N ILE A 104 14.40 0.87 7.87
CA ILE A 104 14.94 -0.18 7.00
C ILE A 104 14.97 0.39 5.60
N LYS A 105 16.14 0.42 4.97
CA LYS A 105 16.28 0.87 3.57
C LYS A 105 15.22 0.23 2.67
N GLY A 106 14.52 1.02 1.87
CA GLY A 106 13.49 0.59 0.94
C GLY A 106 12.49 1.71 0.67
N GLY A 107 12.78 2.58 -0.29
CA GLY A 107 11.90 3.65 -0.73
C GLY A 107 10.77 3.15 -1.64
N ALA A 108 9.73 3.96 -1.80
CA ALA A 108 8.64 3.70 -2.74
C ALA A 108 8.84 4.44 -4.08
N ALA A 109 10.06 4.92 -4.36
CA ALA A 109 10.37 5.67 -5.58
C ALA A 109 10.73 4.78 -6.79
N GLY A 110 10.89 3.48 -6.60
CA GLY A 110 11.50 2.56 -7.57
C GLY A 110 12.99 2.40 -7.32
N GLY A 111 13.75 1.94 -8.31
CA GLY A 111 15.19 1.75 -8.20
C GLY A 111 15.89 1.70 -9.56
N GLY A 112 17.22 1.89 -9.56
CA GLY A 112 18.01 1.96 -10.77
C GLY A 112 17.53 3.04 -11.73
N TYR A 113 17.38 2.69 -12.98
CA TYR A 113 16.88 3.57 -14.03
C TYR A 113 15.34 3.59 -14.17
N SER A 114 14.64 2.95 -13.23
CA SER A 114 13.17 2.94 -13.14
C SER A 114 12.72 3.56 -11.82
N GLN A 115 12.83 4.88 -11.73
CA GLN A 115 12.46 5.68 -10.55
C GLN A 115 11.51 6.81 -10.92
N VAL A 116 10.70 7.23 -9.95
CA VAL A 116 9.96 8.50 -9.96
C VAL A 116 10.79 9.59 -9.27
N VAL A 117 10.76 10.79 -9.83
CA VAL A 117 11.53 11.94 -9.36
C VAL A 117 10.64 13.18 -9.21
N PRO A 118 10.91 14.08 -8.25
CA PRO A 118 12.09 14.18 -7.37
C PRO A 118 12.05 13.17 -6.22
N MET A 119 13.03 12.29 -6.13
CA MET A 119 13.06 11.17 -5.18
C MET A 119 13.26 11.64 -3.72
N GLU A 120 14.14 12.61 -3.49
CA GLU A 120 14.40 13.15 -2.16
C GLU A 120 13.13 13.77 -1.56
N ASP A 121 12.43 14.63 -2.31
CA ASP A 121 11.18 15.24 -1.86
C ASP A 121 10.12 14.18 -1.55
N LEU A 122 10.00 13.18 -2.43
CA LEU A 122 9.04 12.10 -2.26
C LEU A 122 9.27 11.31 -0.97
N ASN A 123 10.52 11.01 -0.64
CA ASN A 123 10.86 10.18 0.53
C ASN A 123 10.94 10.97 1.85
N LEU A 124 10.99 12.30 1.80
CA LEU A 124 11.08 13.16 2.99
C LEU A 124 9.79 13.95 3.23
N HIS A 125 9.69 15.14 2.69
CA HIS A 125 8.53 16.03 2.85
C HIS A 125 7.96 16.37 1.47
N PHE A 126 7.09 15.49 0.97
CA PHE A 126 6.63 15.56 -0.42
C PHE A 126 5.76 16.81 -0.69
N THR A 127 4.50 16.78 -0.33
CA THR A 127 3.55 17.90 -0.47
C THR A 127 2.78 18.20 0.81
N GLY A 128 3.12 17.50 1.89
CA GLY A 128 2.53 17.71 3.20
C GLY A 128 1.33 16.82 3.54
N ASP A 129 0.98 15.85 2.69
CA ASP A 129 -0.18 14.99 2.88
C ASP A 129 -0.09 14.17 4.18
N PHE A 130 1.06 13.57 4.46
CA PHE A 130 1.26 12.81 5.70
C PHE A 130 1.24 13.69 6.94
N HIS A 131 1.76 14.92 6.85
CA HIS A 131 1.66 15.89 7.93
C HIS A 131 0.20 16.28 8.19
N ALA A 132 -0.59 16.49 7.13
CA ALA A 132 -2.02 16.79 7.25
C ALA A 132 -2.79 15.64 7.91
N ILE A 133 -2.52 14.40 7.51
CA ILE A 133 -3.11 13.18 8.10
C ILE A 133 -2.75 13.07 9.57
N THR A 134 -1.47 13.22 9.93
CA THR A 134 -1.00 13.20 11.32
C THR A 134 -1.68 14.27 12.15
N SER A 135 -1.78 15.48 11.62
CA SER A 135 -2.42 16.61 12.29
C SER A 135 -3.92 16.39 12.52
N ALA A 136 -4.65 15.90 11.52
CA ALA A 136 -6.07 15.59 11.65
C ALA A 136 -6.34 14.47 12.66
N ASN A 137 -5.51 13.42 12.63
CA ASN A 137 -5.60 12.30 13.58
C ASN A 137 -5.38 12.75 15.02
N ASN A 138 -4.36 13.56 15.26
CA ASN A 138 -3.99 14.01 16.59
C ASN A 138 -4.93 15.14 17.09
N LEU A 139 -5.51 15.93 16.18
CA LEU A 139 -6.59 16.86 16.54
C LEU A 139 -7.78 16.11 17.11
N LEU A 140 -8.22 15.02 16.47
CA LEU A 140 -9.33 14.20 16.96
C LEU A 140 -9.02 13.61 18.33
N ALA A 141 -7.79 13.11 18.55
CA ALA A 141 -7.35 12.62 19.87
C ALA A 141 -7.34 13.71 20.93
N ALA A 142 -6.89 14.92 20.60
CA ALA A 142 -6.89 16.05 21.52
C ALA A 142 -8.32 16.50 21.86
N MET A 143 -9.23 16.54 20.88
CA MET A 143 -10.64 16.88 21.11
C MET A 143 -11.36 15.85 21.98
N LEU A 144 -11.07 14.58 21.80
CA LEU A 144 -11.58 13.48 22.64
C LEU A 144 -11.16 13.68 24.12
N ASP A 145 -9.87 13.86 24.37
CA ASP A 145 -9.36 14.04 25.73
C ASP A 145 -9.87 15.34 26.35
N ASN A 146 -9.97 16.42 25.55
CA ASN A 146 -10.55 17.68 26.00
C ASN A 146 -12.04 17.53 26.37
N HIS A 147 -12.82 16.77 25.60
CA HIS A 147 -14.22 16.49 25.91
C HIS A 147 -14.37 15.76 27.25
N ILE A 148 -13.55 14.75 27.50
CA ILE A 148 -13.53 14.01 28.78
C ILE A 148 -13.17 14.95 29.93
N GLN A 149 -12.17 15.84 29.75
CA GLN A 149 -11.71 16.77 30.76
C GLN A 149 -12.74 17.88 31.09
N GLN A 150 -13.49 18.36 30.10
CA GLN A 150 -14.38 19.51 30.20
C GLN A 150 -15.84 19.15 30.54
N GLY A 151 -16.08 18.00 31.12
CA GLY A 151 -17.39 17.62 31.63
C GLY A 151 -17.97 16.33 31.06
N ASN A 152 -17.42 15.79 29.97
CA ASN A 152 -17.77 14.48 29.41
C ASN A 152 -19.27 14.29 29.18
N GLU A 153 -19.92 15.23 28.49
CA GLU A 153 -21.36 15.24 28.23
C GLU A 153 -21.82 13.97 27.48
N LEU A 154 -20.96 13.41 26.62
CA LEU A 154 -21.21 12.16 25.89
C LEU A 154 -21.05 10.90 26.75
N GLN A 155 -20.73 11.06 28.05
CA GLN A 155 -20.54 9.94 28.97
C GLN A 155 -19.50 8.89 28.50
N ILE A 156 -18.43 9.35 27.86
CA ILE A 156 -17.34 8.46 27.38
C ILE A 156 -16.72 7.73 28.57
N ASP A 157 -16.60 6.39 28.47
CA ASP A 157 -15.80 5.61 29.41
C ASP A 157 -14.31 5.75 29.03
N PRO A 158 -13.46 6.36 29.87
CA PRO A 158 -12.03 6.54 29.55
C PRO A 158 -11.26 5.22 29.34
N ARG A 159 -11.82 4.09 29.80
CA ARG A 159 -11.26 2.75 29.60
C ARG A 159 -11.69 2.12 28.27
N GLN A 160 -12.61 2.76 27.54
CA GLN A 160 -13.16 2.30 26.28
C GLN A 160 -12.80 3.25 25.12
N VAL A 161 -11.75 4.05 25.28
CA VAL A 161 -11.17 4.85 24.19
C VAL A 161 -10.45 3.92 23.24
N VAL A 162 -10.85 3.95 21.95
CA VAL A 162 -10.27 3.11 20.89
C VAL A 162 -9.43 3.92 19.90
N TRP A 163 -9.62 5.25 19.85
CA TRP A 163 -8.85 6.13 19.01
C TRP A 163 -7.41 6.26 19.48
N LYS A 164 -6.47 6.13 18.55
CA LYS A 164 -5.03 6.18 18.82
C LYS A 164 -4.41 7.44 18.22
N ARG A 165 -3.36 7.95 18.84
CA ARG A 165 -2.51 8.98 18.26
C ARG A 165 -1.67 8.41 17.13
N CYS A 166 -1.08 9.26 16.29
CA CYS A 166 -0.15 8.78 15.27
C CYS A 166 1.09 9.67 15.15
N LEU A 167 2.16 9.05 14.65
CA LEU A 167 3.44 9.68 14.32
C LEU A 167 4.04 8.95 13.13
N ASP A 168 4.54 9.69 12.13
CA ASP A 168 5.15 9.05 10.94
C ASP A 168 6.63 8.74 11.17
N MET A 169 6.90 7.97 12.22
CA MET A 169 8.24 7.50 12.58
C MET A 169 8.15 6.15 13.27
N ASN A 170 9.19 5.31 13.11
CA ASN A 170 9.30 4.04 13.82
C ASN A 170 9.75 4.27 15.26
N ASP A 171 8.82 4.20 16.21
CA ASP A 171 9.12 4.40 17.64
C ASP A 171 8.40 3.38 18.53
N ARG A 172 9.12 2.32 18.93
CA ARG A 172 8.55 1.22 19.71
C ARG A 172 8.09 1.58 21.11
N VAL A 173 8.64 2.65 21.70
CA VAL A 173 8.27 3.06 23.07
C VAL A 173 6.90 3.72 23.12
N LEU A 174 6.38 4.18 21.97
CA LEU A 174 5.07 4.78 21.85
C LEU A 174 3.92 3.75 21.69
N ARG A 175 4.23 2.44 21.67
CA ARG A 175 3.19 1.39 21.52
C ARG A 175 2.20 1.39 22.66
N ASN A 176 2.68 1.57 23.89
CA ASN A 176 1.85 1.66 25.09
C ASN A 176 2.43 2.77 25.96
N ILE A 177 1.64 3.79 26.23
CA ILE A 177 2.03 4.96 27.01
C ILE A 177 0.93 5.30 28.02
N VAL A 178 1.24 6.15 28.96
CA VAL A 178 0.26 6.75 29.87
C VAL A 178 0.18 8.24 29.57
N VAL A 179 -1.02 8.75 29.34
CA VAL A 179 -1.29 10.17 29.12
C VAL A 179 -2.02 10.78 30.32
N GLY A 180 -2.05 12.11 30.40
CA GLY A 180 -2.75 12.86 31.45
C GLY A 180 -2.06 12.81 32.83
N LEU A 181 -0.78 12.45 32.89
CA LEU A 181 0.00 12.50 34.13
C LEU A 181 0.22 13.94 34.57
N GLY A 182 0.12 14.17 35.88
CA GLY A 182 0.32 15.49 36.47
C GLY A 182 -0.81 15.83 37.45
N ASN A 183 -1.32 17.05 37.38
CA ASN A 183 -2.39 17.52 38.24
C ASN A 183 -3.75 17.49 37.52
N LYS A 184 -4.82 17.91 38.18
CA LYS A 184 -6.19 17.91 37.66
C LYS A 184 -6.34 18.66 36.31
N MET A 185 -5.43 19.60 36.02
CA MET A 185 -5.50 20.40 34.78
C MET A 185 -4.84 19.70 33.59
N ASP A 186 -4.10 18.62 33.83
CA ASP A 186 -3.33 17.90 32.81
C ASP A 186 -4.12 16.78 32.12
N GLY A 187 -5.39 16.57 32.52
CA GLY A 187 -6.30 15.62 31.91
C GLY A 187 -6.60 14.39 32.75
N MET A 188 -7.31 13.44 32.15
CA MET A 188 -7.63 12.14 32.76
C MET A 188 -6.46 11.17 32.52
N VAL A 189 -5.95 10.56 33.57
CA VAL A 189 -4.90 9.53 33.47
C VAL A 189 -5.46 8.26 32.84
N ARG A 190 -4.94 7.85 31.70
CA ARG A 190 -5.30 6.62 31.00
C ARG A 190 -4.16 6.05 30.18
N GLU A 191 -4.28 4.79 29.80
CA GLU A 191 -3.44 4.20 28.77
C GLU A 191 -3.78 4.78 27.39
N ASP A 192 -2.77 5.00 26.57
CA ASP A 192 -2.91 5.41 25.18
C ASP A 192 -1.86 4.71 24.31
N HIS A 193 -2.00 4.84 22.99
CA HIS A 193 -1.17 4.16 22.01
C HIS A 193 -0.91 5.08 20.83
N PHE A 194 0.25 4.92 20.21
CA PHE A 194 0.52 5.50 18.90
C PHE A 194 0.53 4.41 17.81
N VAL A 195 0.06 4.79 16.65
CA VAL A 195 0.26 4.03 15.40
C VAL A 195 1.14 4.87 14.46
N ILE A 196 1.85 4.22 13.55
CA ILE A 196 2.51 4.97 12.47
C ILE A 196 1.43 5.59 11.57
N THR A 197 1.68 6.77 11.02
CA THR A 197 0.67 7.53 10.25
C THR A 197 0.01 6.71 9.13
N VAL A 198 0.78 5.88 8.44
CA VAL A 198 0.29 4.97 7.38
C VAL A 198 -0.59 3.82 7.88
N ALA A 199 -0.66 3.58 9.18
CA ALA A 199 -1.57 2.63 9.83
C ALA A 199 -2.82 3.29 10.40
N SER A 200 -2.93 4.61 10.35
CA SER A 200 -4.09 5.35 10.85
C SER A 200 -5.33 5.13 9.98
N GLU A 201 -6.49 5.16 10.60
CA GLU A 201 -7.76 5.10 9.86
C GLU A 201 -7.92 6.29 8.91
N ILE A 202 -7.39 7.47 9.26
CA ILE A 202 -7.45 8.66 8.39
C ILE A 202 -6.66 8.44 7.09
N MET A 203 -5.52 7.76 7.12
CA MET A 203 -4.81 7.37 5.91
C MET A 203 -5.69 6.47 5.02
N ALA A 204 -6.37 5.49 5.59
CA ALA A 204 -7.27 4.61 4.85
C ALA A 204 -8.47 5.38 4.29
N ILE A 205 -9.06 6.27 5.07
CA ILE A 205 -10.16 7.14 4.65
C ILE A 205 -9.75 8.02 3.46
N LEU A 206 -8.61 8.71 3.54
CA LEU A 206 -8.11 9.55 2.45
C LEU A 206 -7.91 8.75 1.16
N CYS A 207 -7.41 7.52 1.27
CA CYS A 207 -7.19 6.65 0.12
C CYS A 207 -8.47 6.06 -0.48
N LEU A 208 -9.56 5.95 0.30
CA LEU A 208 -10.82 5.36 -0.16
C LEU A 208 -11.89 6.41 -0.50
N ALA A 209 -11.66 7.68 -0.15
CA ALA A 209 -12.57 8.77 -0.46
C ALA A 209 -12.56 9.11 -1.96
N ASP A 210 -13.74 9.34 -2.52
CA ASP A 210 -13.91 9.78 -3.91
C ASP A 210 -13.66 11.28 -4.06
N ASP A 211 -14.15 12.07 -3.12
CA ASP A 211 -14.03 13.53 -3.11
C ASP A 211 -14.02 14.11 -1.68
N LEU A 212 -14.01 15.43 -1.56
CA LEU A 212 -13.99 16.12 -0.28
C LEU A 212 -15.27 15.88 0.55
N ALA A 213 -16.42 15.72 -0.11
CA ALA A 213 -17.69 15.46 0.56
C ALA A 213 -17.73 14.05 1.15
N ASP A 214 -17.29 13.05 0.39
CA ASP A 214 -17.13 11.67 0.85
C ASP A 214 -16.07 11.57 1.94
N LEU A 215 -14.91 12.25 1.79
CA LEU A 215 -13.91 12.36 2.84
C LEU A 215 -14.53 12.84 4.16
N ARG A 216 -15.29 13.94 4.12
CA ARG A 216 -15.97 14.51 5.29
C ARG A 216 -16.96 13.52 5.92
N ALA A 217 -17.79 12.87 5.10
CA ALA A 217 -18.75 11.88 5.58
C ALA A 217 -18.07 10.68 6.24
N ARG A 218 -16.95 10.21 5.69
CA ARG A 218 -16.15 9.12 6.26
C ARG A 218 -15.52 9.53 7.59
N LEU A 219 -14.91 10.71 7.66
CA LEU A 219 -14.33 11.23 8.90
C LEU A 219 -15.35 11.30 10.04
N GLY A 220 -16.58 11.72 9.74
CA GLY A 220 -17.66 11.81 10.74
C GLY A 220 -18.02 10.46 11.37
N ARG A 221 -17.94 9.37 10.62
CA ARG A 221 -18.27 8.01 11.08
C ARG A 221 -17.19 7.34 11.93
N ILE A 222 -16.00 7.91 12.05
CA ILE A 222 -14.91 7.34 12.87
C ILE A 222 -15.42 7.12 14.30
N ILE A 223 -15.30 5.89 14.80
CA ILE A 223 -15.57 5.57 16.19
C ILE A 223 -14.33 5.86 17.02
N VAL A 224 -14.47 6.77 18.01
CA VAL A 224 -13.33 7.19 18.85
C VAL A 224 -13.32 6.51 20.21
N ALA A 225 -14.49 6.16 20.73
CA ALA A 225 -14.66 5.55 22.05
C ALA A 225 -16.04 4.89 22.17
N TYR A 226 -16.28 4.25 23.30
CA TYR A 226 -17.63 3.85 23.72
C TYR A 226 -18.00 4.56 25.01
N ASN A 227 -19.30 4.90 25.16
CA ASN A 227 -19.81 5.50 26.38
C ASN A 227 -20.08 4.45 27.49
N PHE A 228 -20.46 4.86 28.67
CA PHE A 228 -20.76 3.93 29.79
C PHE A 228 -21.92 2.98 29.51
N ALA A 229 -22.80 3.27 28.55
CA ALA A 229 -23.83 2.36 28.07
C ALA A 229 -23.32 1.34 27.02
N GLY A 230 -22.07 1.48 26.56
CA GLY A 230 -21.46 0.63 25.54
C GLY A 230 -21.80 1.04 24.11
N GLU A 231 -22.39 2.22 23.91
CA GLU A 231 -22.72 2.80 22.61
C GLU A 231 -21.48 3.48 22.00
N PRO A 232 -21.29 3.44 20.66
CA PRO A 232 -20.18 4.10 20.01
C PRO A 232 -20.32 5.62 20.06
N VAL A 233 -19.19 6.30 20.27
CA VAL A 233 -19.06 7.76 20.15
C VAL A 233 -18.19 8.04 18.92
N THR A 234 -18.66 8.94 18.05
CA THR A 234 -18.05 9.22 16.76
C THR A 234 -17.32 10.57 16.74
N ALA A 235 -16.55 10.81 15.67
CA ALA A 235 -15.94 12.12 15.43
C ALA A 235 -16.98 13.22 15.19
N ASP A 236 -18.15 12.88 14.63
CA ASP A 236 -19.27 13.82 14.49
C ASP A 236 -19.87 14.20 15.84
N ASP A 237 -20.01 13.26 16.77
CA ASP A 237 -20.48 13.54 18.14
C ASP A 237 -19.55 14.51 18.88
N LEU A 238 -18.25 14.45 18.59
CA LEU A 238 -17.24 15.41 19.10
C LEU A 238 -17.18 16.72 18.30
N HIS A 239 -17.97 16.87 17.24
CA HIS A 239 -17.93 18.02 16.32
C HIS A 239 -16.56 18.29 15.70
N ALA A 240 -15.72 17.24 15.54
CA ALA A 240 -14.34 17.35 15.02
C ALA A 240 -14.27 17.38 13.50
N THR A 241 -15.27 16.82 12.81
CA THR A 241 -15.25 16.51 11.39
C THR A 241 -14.93 17.72 10.50
N GLY A 242 -15.49 18.89 10.80
CA GLY A 242 -15.23 20.11 10.02
C GLY A 242 -13.77 20.54 10.05
N ALA A 243 -13.16 20.55 11.24
CA ALA A 243 -11.76 20.93 11.43
C ALA A 243 -10.80 19.91 10.81
N MET A 244 -11.09 18.61 10.95
CA MET A 244 -10.33 17.55 10.30
C MET A 244 -10.38 17.67 8.77
N THR A 245 -11.56 17.92 8.20
CA THR A 245 -11.73 18.14 6.76
C THR A 245 -10.93 19.35 6.27
N ALA A 246 -10.91 20.45 7.04
CA ALA A 246 -10.11 21.62 6.71
C ALA A 246 -8.60 21.34 6.66
N LEU A 247 -8.09 20.51 7.58
CA LEU A 247 -6.69 20.07 7.56
C LEU A 247 -6.36 19.19 6.33
N LEU A 248 -7.32 18.41 5.85
CA LEU A 248 -7.15 17.44 4.78
C LEU A 248 -7.56 17.94 3.39
N LYS A 249 -8.08 19.17 3.26
CA LYS A 249 -8.67 19.67 2.00
C LYS A 249 -7.71 19.65 0.80
N ASP A 250 -6.42 19.89 1.03
CA ASP A 250 -5.41 19.85 -0.03
C ASP A 250 -4.78 18.46 -0.13
N ALA A 251 -4.70 17.72 0.98
CA ALA A 251 -4.19 16.36 1.00
C ALA A 251 -5.06 15.36 0.22
N VAL A 252 -6.34 15.65 -0.01
CA VAL A 252 -7.24 14.79 -0.80
C VAL A 252 -6.96 14.83 -2.30
N LYS A 253 -6.20 15.82 -2.77
CA LYS A 253 -5.82 15.98 -4.17
C LYS A 253 -4.59 15.16 -4.51
N PRO A 254 -4.61 14.32 -5.58
CA PRO A 254 -3.45 13.53 -5.99
C PRO A 254 -2.26 14.40 -6.41
N ASN A 255 -1.06 13.90 -6.16
CA ASN A 255 0.19 14.53 -6.55
C ASN A 255 0.67 14.00 -7.89
N LEU A 256 1.07 14.90 -8.79
CA LEU A 256 1.69 14.60 -10.07
C LEU A 256 3.20 14.83 -9.99
N ILE A 257 3.96 13.84 -10.41
CA ILE A 257 5.41 13.86 -10.65
C ILE A 257 5.75 13.12 -11.94
N GLN A 258 7.01 12.82 -12.17
CA GLN A 258 7.50 12.18 -13.38
C GLN A 258 8.43 11.01 -13.06
N THR A 259 8.60 10.10 -14.01
CA THR A 259 9.69 9.12 -13.97
C THR A 259 10.98 9.73 -14.51
N LEU A 260 12.11 9.01 -14.39
CA LEU A 260 13.39 9.41 -15.01
C LEU A 260 13.26 9.62 -16.53
N GLU A 261 12.35 8.95 -17.19
CA GLU A 261 12.05 9.07 -18.62
C GLU A 261 10.81 9.96 -18.91
N HIS A 262 10.39 10.76 -17.93
CA HIS A 262 9.32 11.76 -18.03
C HIS A 262 7.90 11.22 -18.23
N THR A 263 7.66 9.94 -17.96
CA THR A 263 6.29 9.39 -17.91
C THR A 263 5.56 9.98 -16.70
N PRO A 264 4.31 10.47 -16.86
CA PRO A 264 3.53 11.00 -15.74
C PRO A 264 3.26 9.93 -14.66
N ALA A 265 3.42 10.31 -13.40
CA ALA A 265 3.11 9.46 -12.26
C ALA A 265 2.27 10.21 -11.23
N LEU A 266 1.16 9.61 -10.82
CA LEU A 266 0.33 10.08 -9.71
C LEU A 266 0.75 9.36 -8.44
N VAL A 267 1.14 10.11 -7.42
CA VAL A 267 1.53 9.56 -6.11
C VAL A 267 0.59 10.10 -5.05
N HIS A 268 -0.14 9.22 -4.36
CA HIS A 268 -1.14 9.68 -3.42
C HIS A 268 -1.52 8.62 -2.39
N GLY A 269 -1.36 8.95 -1.10
CA GLY A 269 -1.61 8.08 0.03
C GLY A 269 -0.65 6.89 0.12
N GLY A 270 -0.50 6.28 1.29
CA GLY A 270 0.48 5.23 1.52
C GLY A 270 0.09 4.21 2.60
N PRO A 271 -1.14 3.65 2.63
CA PRO A 271 -1.53 2.70 3.65
C PRO A 271 -0.70 1.41 3.53
N PHE A 272 -0.32 0.81 4.67
CA PHE A 272 0.39 -0.45 4.67
C PHE A 272 -0.53 -1.62 4.34
N ALA A 273 -0.05 -2.57 3.52
CA ALA A 273 -0.86 -3.71 3.09
C ALA A 273 -0.96 -4.84 4.12
N ASN A 274 -0.14 -4.85 5.16
CA ASN A 274 -0.22 -5.84 6.25
C ASN A 274 -1.13 -5.42 7.41
N ILE A 275 -1.64 -4.19 7.41
CA ILE A 275 -2.50 -3.63 8.47
C ILE A 275 -3.66 -2.79 7.94
N ALA A 276 -3.63 -2.40 6.67
CA ALA A 276 -4.65 -1.65 5.96
C ALA A 276 -4.77 -2.20 4.53
N HIS A 277 -5.46 -1.51 3.62
CA HIS A 277 -5.72 -2.03 2.26
C HIS A 277 -4.52 -1.94 1.30
N GLY A 278 -3.46 -1.21 1.63
CA GLY A 278 -2.17 -1.29 0.95
C GLY A 278 -2.09 -0.80 -0.49
N CYS A 279 -3.00 0.08 -0.88
CA CYS A 279 -3.08 0.62 -2.24
C CYS A 279 -3.07 2.15 -2.22
N ASN A 280 -2.65 2.79 -3.31
CA ASN A 280 -2.81 4.22 -3.48
C ASN A 280 -4.30 4.62 -3.52
N SER A 281 -4.58 5.93 -3.54
CA SER A 281 -5.95 6.42 -3.44
C SER A 281 -6.83 6.01 -4.62
N VAL A 282 -8.11 5.86 -4.34
CA VAL A 282 -9.19 5.71 -5.34
C VAL A 282 -9.17 6.88 -6.30
N ARG A 283 -9.05 8.10 -5.76
CA ARG A 283 -9.05 9.34 -6.55
C ARG A 283 -7.90 9.38 -7.57
N ALA A 284 -6.66 9.06 -7.16
CA ALA A 284 -5.53 9.00 -8.08
C ALA A 284 -5.73 7.94 -9.16
N THR A 285 -6.23 6.76 -8.82
CA THR A 285 -6.51 5.70 -9.79
C THR A 285 -7.61 6.08 -10.78
N LYS A 286 -8.73 6.65 -10.30
CA LYS A 286 -9.81 7.12 -11.18
C LYS A 286 -9.35 8.25 -12.11
N MET A 287 -8.60 9.22 -11.61
CA MET A 287 -8.06 10.29 -12.44
C MET A 287 -7.08 9.75 -13.50
N ALA A 288 -6.20 8.82 -13.12
CA ALA A 288 -5.29 8.17 -14.08
C ALA A 288 -6.05 7.44 -15.18
N LEU A 289 -7.11 6.68 -14.82
CA LEU A 289 -7.97 5.98 -15.78
C LEU A 289 -8.66 6.92 -16.79
N LYS A 290 -9.05 8.12 -16.36
CA LYS A 290 -9.68 9.13 -17.22
C LYS A 290 -8.68 9.90 -18.10
N LEU A 291 -7.41 9.90 -17.73
CA LEU A 291 -6.34 10.67 -18.39
C LEU A 291 -5.45 9.83 -19.30
N SER A 292 -5.49 8.49 -19.19
CA SER A 292 -4.60 7.62 -19.94
C SER A 292 -5.32 6.44 -20.59
N ASP A 293 -4.71 5.89 -21.64
CA ASP A 293 -5.18 4.64 -22.25
C ASP A 293 -4.87 3.43 -21.35
N ILE A 294 -3.78 3.52 -20.58
CA ILE A 294 -3.32 2.46 -19.69
C ILE A 294 -2.88 3.07 -18.36
N THR A 295 -3.56 2.68 -17.29
CA THR A 295 -3.17 3.00 -15.92
C THR A 295 -2.46 1.82 -15.30
N ILE A 296 -1.23 2.04 -14.80
CA ILE A 296 -0.45 1.04 -14.08
C ILE A 296 -0.46 1.40 -12.60
N THR A 297 -0.92 0.50 -11.76
CA THR A 297 -0.93 0.70 -10.30
C THR A 297 -0.33 -0.49 -9.59
N GLU A 298 -0.01 -0.34 -8.31
CA GLU A 298 0.55 -1.40 -7.50
C GLU A 298 -0.25 -1.68 -6.23
N ALA A 299 -0.08 -2.89 -5.70
CA ALA A 299 -0.54 -3.27 -4.37
C ALA A 299 0.63 -3.73 -3.50
N GLY A 300 0.61 -3.38 -2.21
CA GLY A 300 1.72 -3.63 -1.29
C GLY A 300 1.95 -5.11 -0.98
N PHE A 301 3.19 -5.49 -0.76
CA PHE A 301 3.62 -6.86 -0.45
C PHE A 301 3.24 -7.90 -1.51
N GLY A 302 2.91 -9.13 -1.09
CA GLY A 302 2.51 -10.20 -1.98
C GLY A 302 1.04 -10.14 -2.41
N ALA A 303 0.69 -10.91 -3.44
CA ALA A 303 -0.67 -10.95 -3.95
C ALA A 303 -1.68 -11.51 -2.94
N ASP A 304 -1.22 -12.29 -1.97
CA ASP A 304 -2.03 -12.79 -0.84
C ASP A 304 -2.49 -11.68 0.12
N LEU A 305 -1.82 -10.54 0.15
CA LEU A 305 -2.16 -9.39 0.97
C LEU A 305 -2.62 -8.19 0.15
N GLY A 306 -1.71 -7.65 -0.66
CA GLY A 306 -1.97 -6.41 -1.38
C GLY A 306 -2.98 -6.58 -2.49
N ALA A 307 -2.83 -7.57 -3.37
CA ALA A 307 -3.77 -7.78 -4.48
C ALA A 307 -5.15 -8.24 -3.98
N GLU A 308 -5.22 -9.11 -2.97
CA GLU A 308 -6.48 -9.49 -2.33
C GLU A 308 -7.26 -8.24 -1.89
N LYS A 309 -6.60 -7.34 -1.13
CA LYS A 309 -7.24 -6.10 -0.65
C LYS A 309 -7.51 -5.08 -1.75
N PHE A 310 -6.69 -5.04 -2.78
CA PHE A 310 -6.97 -4.25 -3.96
C PHE A 310 -8.29 -4.69 -4.60
N PHE A 311 -8.52 -5.99 -4.74
CA PHE A 311 -9.75 -6.53 -5.32
C PHE A 311 -10.94 -6.39 -4.36
N ASP A 312 -10.85 -6.97 -3.16
CA ASP A 312 -11.99 -7.10 -2.25
C ASP A 312 -12.30 -5.84 -1.44
N ILE A 313 -11.39 -4.87 -1.36
CA ILE A 313 -11.64 -3.58 -0.69
C ILE A 313 -11.70 -2.45 -1.72
N LYS A 314 -10.57 -2.16 -2.40
CA LYS A 314 -10.48 -0.98 -3.27
C LYS A 314 -11.39 -1.09 -4.50
N CYS A 315 -11.32 -2.18 -5.25
CA CYS A 315 -12.17 -2.36 -6.44
C CYS A 315 -13.65 -2.40 -6.08
N ARG A 316 -14.01 -3.07 -4.96
CA ARG A 316 -15.38 -3.09 -4.43
C ARG A 316 -15.91 -1.69 -4.15
N MET A 317 -15.14 -0.86 -3.43
CA MET A 317 -15.58 0.48 -3.01
C MET A 317 -15.55 1.50 -4.13
N ALA A 318 -14.59 1.39 -5.05
CA ALA A 318 -14.37 2.35 -6.12
C ALA A 318 -15.12 2.02 -7.41
N ASP A 319 -15.71 0.82 -7.51
CA ASP A 319 -16.30 0.27 -8.73
C ASP A 319 -15.33 0.31 -9.93
N VAL A 320 -14.06 -0.03 -9.69
CA VAL A 320 -13.04 -0.16 -10.73
C VAL A 320 -12.71 -1.63 -10.93
N LYS A 321 -12.37 -2.00 -12.16
CA LYS A 321 -12.09 -3.39 -12.53
C LYS A 321 -10.73 -3.50 -13.20
N PRO A 322 -9.82 -4.35 -12.71
CA PRO A 322 -8.54 -4.57 -13.37
C PRO A 322 -8.73 -5.37 -14.67
N ASP A 323 -8.03 -4.95 -15.72
CA ASP A 323 -8.01 -5.63 -17.01
C ASP A 323 -6.94 -6.72 -17.09
N ALA A 324 -5.82 -6.52 -16.37
CA ALA A 324 -4.73 -7.49 -16.28
C ALA A 324 -3.95 -7.31 -14.96
N VAL A 325 -3.25 -8.37 -14.57
CA VAL A 325 -2.33 -8.37 -13.42
C VAL A 325 -0.93 -8.77 -13.88
N VAL A 326 0.06 -7.98 -13.51
CA VAL A 326 1.47 -8.33 -13.62
C VAL A 326 1.94 -8.86 -12.27
N LEU A 327 2.31 -10.14 -12.23
CA LEU A 327 2.81 -10.83 -11.04
C LEU A 327 4.33 -10.89 -11.08
N VAL A 328 4.97 -10.09 -10.23
CA VAL A 328 6.44 -10.02 -10.14
C VAL A 328 6.97 -11.18 -9.30
N ALA A 329 7.91 -11.91 -9.86
CA ALA A 329 8.71 -12.91 -9.16
C ALA A 329 10.19 -12.53 -9.26
N THR A 330 11.02 -13.06 -8.35
CA THR A 330 12.48 -13.01 -8.43
C THR A 330 13.05 -14.38 -8.14
N VAL A 331 14.18 -14.71 -8.78
CA VAL A 331 14.92 -15.94 -8.49
C VAL A 331 15.25 -16.02 -7.00
N ARG A 332 15.66 -14.90 -6.41
CA ARG A 332 15.99 -14.81 -4.97
C ARG A 332 14.82 -15.18 -4.07
N ALA A 333 13.62 -14.61 -4.34
CA ALA A 333 12.43 -14.92 -3.53
C ALA A 333 12.03 -16.38 -3.66
N LEU A 334 12.08 -16.95 -4.85
CA LEU A 334 11.76 -18.35 -5.07
C LEU A 334 12.77 -19.28 -4.39
N LYS A 335 14.08 -19.01 -4.48
CA LYS A 335 15.09 -19.77 -3.73
C LYS A 335 14.92 -19.63 -2.21
N TYR A 336 14.61 -18.43 -1.71
CA TYR A 336 14.30 -18.21 -0.30
C TYR A 336 13.09 -19.02 0.16
N ASN A 337 12.02 -19.02 -0.61
CA ASN A 337 10.84 -19.85 -0.38
C ASN A 337 11.15 -21.37 -0.51
N GLY A 338 12.20 -21.74 -1.20
CA GLY A 338 12.76 -23.09 -1.29
C GLY A 338 13.71 -23.46 -0.15
N GLY A 339 13.92 -22.55 0.83
CA GLY A 339 14.71 -22.80 2.03
C GLY A 339 16.18 -22.36 2.00
N VAL A 340 16.61 -21.60 0.99
CA VAL A 340 17.97 -21.04 0.91
C VAL A 340 18.12 -19.88 1.89
N ALA A 341 19.25 -19.84 2.61
CA ALA A 341 19.56 -18.75 3.52
C ALA A 341 19.86 -17.46 2.74
N LYS A 342 19.58 -16.30 3.33
CA LYS A 342 19.79 -14.99 2.68
C LYS A 342 21.20 -14.76 2.12
N ALA A 343 22.23 -15.28 2.80
CA ALA A 343 23.61 -15.11 2.41
C ALA A 343 23.95 -15.83 1.09
N ASP A 344 23.20 -16.89 0.77
CA ASP A 344 23.51 -17.83 -0.32
C ASP A 344 22.60 -17.64 -1.54
N LEU A 345 21.70 -16.63 -1.51
CA LEU A 345 20.72 -16.38 -2.58
C LEU A 345 21.34 -15.97 -3.93
N ALA A 346 22.59 -15.53 -3.93
CA ALA A 346 23.32 -15.19 -5.16
C ALA A 346 23.88 -16.41 -5.92
N GLU A 347 23.95 -17.58 -5.26
CA GLU A 347 24.46 -18.81 -5.87
C GLU A 347 23.34 -19.53 -6.65
N GLU A 348 23.68 -20.10 -7.83
CA GLU A 348 22.72 -20.92 -8.59
C GLU A 348 22.24 -22.11 -7.77
N ASN A 349 20.91 -22.31 -7.72
CA ASN A 349 20.32 -23.43 -6.99
C ASN A 349 18.96 -23.84 -7.58
N LEU A 350 18.99 -24.67 -8.62
CA LEU A 350 17.79 -25.16 -9.30
C LEU A 350 16.91 -26.06 -8.40
N ASP A 351 17.52 -26.83 -7.49
CA ASP A 351 16.77 -27.68 -6.55
C ASP A 351 15.94 -26.87 -5.56
N ALA A 352 16.51 -25.79 -5.03
CA ALA A 352 15.80 -24.87 -4.17
C ALA A 352 14.73 -24.09 -4.94
N LEU A 353 15.04 -23.69 -6.17
CA LEU A 353 14.09 -23.03 -7.06
C LEU A 353 12.89 -23.92 -7.34
N ALA A 354 13.10 -25.22 -7.64
CA ALA A 354 12.03 -26.20 -7.82
C ALA A 354 11.17 -26.41 -6.58
N LYS A 355 11.76 -26.31 -5.38
CA LYS A 355 11.00 -26.37 -4.11
C LYS A 355 10.19 -25.10 -3.83
N GLY A 356 10.73 -23.92 -4.19
CA GLY A 356 10.11 -22.65 -3.88
C GLY A 356 9.11 -22.16 -4.93
N ILE A 357 9.15 -22.69 -6.15
CA ILE A 357 8.28 -22.29 -7.27
C ILE A 357 6.78 -22.47 -6.96
N VAL A 358 6.43 -23.35 -6.04
CA VAL A 358 5.06 -23.57 -5.57
C VAL A 358 4.43 -22.33 -4.93
N ASN A 359 5.27 -21.38 -4.46
CA ASN A 359 4.80 -20.08 -3.98
C ASN A 359 4.27 -19.24 -5.16
N LEU A 360 5.00 -19.19 -6.28
CA LEU A 360 4.54 -18.54 -7.50
C LEU A 360 3.23 -19.18 -8.01
N GLU A 361 3.17 -20.50 -8.04
CA GLU A 361 1.97 -21.25 -8.44
C GLU A 361 0.74 -20.82 -7.63
N LYS A 362 0.87 -20.78 -6.31
CA LYS A 362 -0.24 -20.35 -5.44
C LYS A 362 -0.67 -18.90 -5.70
N HIS A 363 0.25 -17.98 -5.96
CA HIS A 363 -0.08 -16.60 -6.29
C HIS A 363 -0.76 -16.46 -7.67
N ILE A 364 -0.36 -17.27 -8.66
CA ILE A 364 -1.07 -17.35 -9.95
C ILE A 364 -2.52 -17.82 -9.72
N GLU A 365 -2.71 -18.93 -9.00
CA GLU A 365 -4.04 -19.45 -8.66
C GLU A 365 -4.89 -18.40 -7.92
N ASN A 366 -4.29 -17.65 -6.98
CA ASN A 366 -5.00 -16.61 -6.23
C ASN A 366 -5.56 -15.53 -7.16
N ILE A 367 -4.77 -15.03 -8.12
CA ILE A 367 -5.21 -14.02 -9.07
C ILE A 367 -6.29 -14.60 -10.01
N GLN A 368 -6.12 -15.83 -10.47
CA GLN A 368 -7.10 -16.52 -11.35
C GLN A 368 -8.48 -16.68 -10.69
N LYS A 369 -8.56 -16.75 -9.34
CA LYS A 369 -9.84 -16.79 -8.62
C LYS A 369 -10.68 -15.52 -8.83
N TYR A 370 -10.05 -14.40 -9.09
CA TYR A 370 -10.71 -13.14 -9.42
C TYR A 370 -11.02 -13.00 -10.93
N LYS A 371 -10.72 -14.03 -11.74
CA LYS A 371 -10.96 -14.10 -13.20
C LYS A 371 -10.28 -12.97 -13.98
N VAL A 372 -9.13 -12.52 -13.53
CA VAL A 372 -8.30 -11.52 -14.21
C VAL A 372 -7.13 -12.20 -14.91
N PRO A 373 -6.81 -11.85 -16.16
CA PRO A 373 -5.61 -12.34 -16.85
C PRO A 373 -4.33 -12.01 -16.07
N VAL A 374 -3.43 -12.99 -15.95
CA VAL A 374 -2.15 -12.83 -15.24
C VAL A 374 -0.97 -12.97 -16.20
N ILE A 375 -0.02 -12.04 -16.09
CA ILE A 375 1.28 -12.07 -16.76
C ILE A 375 2.32 -12.19 -15.65
N VAL A 376 3.14 -13.23 -15.68
CA VAL A 376 4.28 -13.37 -14.77
C VAL A 376 5.46 -12.61 -15.34
N THR A 377 6.10 -11.77 -14.53
CA THR A 377 7.37 -11.14 -14.89
C THR A 377 8.46 -11.52 -13.89
N LEU A 378 9.61 -11.86 -14.41
CA LEU A 378 10.80 -12.10 -13.63
C LEU A 378 11.61 -10.80 -13.58
N ASN A 379 11.67 -10.15 -12.40
CA ASN A 379 12.56 -9.03 -12.15
C ASN A 379 13.99 -9.57 -11.97
N SER A 380 14.78 -9.49 -13.04
CA SER A 380 16.10 -10.11 -13.14
C SER A 380 17.17 -9.29 -12.42
N PHE A 381 18.05 -9.99 -11.73
CA PHE A 381 19.25 -9.44 -11.11
C PHE A 381 20.51 -9.98 -11.81
N VAL A 382 21.61 -9.23 -11.75
CA VAL A 382 22.92 -9.60 -12.36
C VAL A 382 23.45 -10.96 -11.89
N THR A 383 22.95 -11.45 -10.76
CA THR A 383 23.35 -12.75 -10.17
C THR A 383 22.50 -13.93 -10.64
N ASP A 384 21.40 -13.66 -11.33
CA ASP A 384 20.50 -14.71 -11.80
C ASP A 384 21.12 -15.40 -13.03
N THR A 385 21.02 -16.73 -13.10
CA THR A 385 21.59 -17.49 -14.21
C THR A 385 20.55 -17.78 -15.30
N ASP A 386 21.03 -18.01 -16.52
CA ASP A 386 20.15 -18.37 -17.64
C ASP A 386 19.35 -19.65 -17.33
N ALA A 387 19.98 -20.64 -16.66
CA ALA A 387 19.30 -21.87 -16.27
C ALA A 387 18.15 -21.65 -15.28
N GLU A 388 18.31 -20.73 -14.31
CA GLU A 388 17.26 -20.34 -13.37
C GLU A 388 16.12 -19.61 -14.09
N ASN A 389 16.45 -18.68 -14.98
CA ASN A 389 15.49 -17.93 -15.78
C ASN A 389 14.67 -18.85 -16.70
N GLU A 390 15.32 -19.77 -17.41
CA GLU A 390 14.66 -20.75 -18.27
C GLU A 390 13.77 -21.72 -17.49
N PHE A 391 14.16 -22.10 -16.28
CA PHE A 391 13.34 -22.95 -15.41
C PHE A 391 11.99 -22.27 -15.10
N ILE A 392 12.03 -20.99 -14.70
CA ILE A 392 10.80 -20.23 -14.38
C ILE A 392 9.95 -19.99 -15.62
N CYS A 393 10.57 -19.66 -16.75
CA CYS A 393 9.88 -19.46 -18.02
C CYS A 393 9.08 -20.71 -18.41
N ARG A 394 9.73 -21.88 -18.45
CA ARG A 394 9.08 -23.18 -18.76
C ARG A 394 7.96 -23.49 -17.78
N PHE A 395 8.16 -23.23 -16.49
CA PHE A 395 7.11 -23.42 -15.47
C PHE A 395 5.85 -22.59 -15.76
N CYS A 396 6.01 -21.33 -16.19
CA CYS A 396 4.89 -20.47 -16.56
C CYS A 396 4.19 -20.95 -17.85
N GLU A 397 4.95 -21.32 -18.88
CA GLU A 397 4.44 -21.84 -20.15
C GLU A 397 3.62 -23.12 -19.95
N GLU A 398 4.10 -24.07 -19.14
CA GLU A 398 3.39 -25.31 -18.82
C GLU A 398 2.03 -25.07 -18.14
N ARG A 399 1.85 -23.92 -17.51
CA ARG A 399 0.60 -23.49 -16.83
C ARG A 399 -0.25 -22.53 -17.67
N GLY A 400 0.17 -22.30 -18.91
CA GLY A 400 -0.54 -21.38 -19.81
C GLY A 400 -0.53 -19.92 -19.37
N CYS A 401 0.46 -19.53 -18.55
CA CYS A 401 0.68 -18.15 -18.13
C CYS A 401 1.62 -17.45 -19.10
N GLU A 402 1.28 -16.20 -19.43
CA GLU A 402 2.21 -15.31 -20.13
C GLU A 402 3.43 -15.01 -19.24
N PHE A 403 4.60 -14.96 -19.85
CA PHE A 403 5.85 -14.67 -19.15
C PHE A 403 6.67 -13.63 -19.90
N ALA A 404 7.34 -12.74 -19.16
CA ALA A 404 8.33 -11.82 -19.69
C ALA A 404 9.46 -11.58 -18.68
N LEU A 405 10.69 -11.51 -19.16
CA LEU A 405 11.85 -11.06 -18.38
C LEU A 405 11.79 -9.53 -18.26
N SER A 406 12.14 -8.99 -17.11
CA SER A 406 12.22 -7.56 -16.85
C SER A 406 13.60 -7.17 -16.36
N GLU A 407 14.25 -6.27 -17.08
CA GLU A 407 15.58 -5.72 -16.76
C GLU A 407 15.50 -4.20 -16.50
N VAL A 408 14.34 -3.74 -16.02
CA VAL A 408 14.03 -2.31 -15.90
C VAL A 408 14.89 -1.58 -14.86
N TRP A 409 15.44 -2.29 -13.88
CA TRP A 409 16.35 -1.68 -12.92
C TRP A 409 17.63 -1.17 -13.60
N GLU A 410 18.21 -1.96 -14.50
CA GLU A 410 19.45 -1.63 -15.19
C GLU A 410 19.23 -0.76 -16.43
N LYS A 411 18.16 -1.03 -17.19
CA LYS A 411 17.95 -0.48 -18.54
C LYS A 411 16.79 0.50 -18.63
N GLY A 412 16.14 0.83 -17.52
CA GLY A 412 14.95 1.69 -17.55
C GLY A 412 13.83 1.13 -18.42
N GLY A 413 13.12 1.99 -19.14
CA GLY A 413 12.01 1.60 -20.01
C GLY A 413 12.42 0.62 -21.11
N GLU A 414 13.66 0.66 -21.61
CA GLU A 414 14.16 -0.29 -22.62
C GLU A 414 14.11 -1.73 -22.08
N GLY A 415 14.51 -1.94 -20.83
CA GLY A 415 14.46 -3.25 -20.16
C GLY A 415 13.04 -3.76 -19.88
N GLY A 416 12.02 -2.95 -20.09
CA GLY A 416 10.63 -3.29 -19.87
C GLY A 416 9.81 -3.55 -21.16
N ILE A 417 10.41 -3.41 -22.33
CA ILE A 417 9.68 -3.50 -23.61
C ILE A 417 9.01 -4.87 -23.78
N ALA A 418 9.73 -5.96 -23.53
CA ALA A 418 9.17 -7.31 -23.65
C ALA A 418 7.95 -7.52 -22.72
N LEU A 419 8.01 -7.00 -21.49
CA LEU A 419 6.87 -7.01 -20.57
C LEU A 419 5.72 -6.14 -21.08
N ALA A 420 6.01 -4.95 -21.57
CA ALA A 420 4.99 -4.03 -22.11
C ALA A 420 4.26 -4.65 -23.31
N GLU A 421 4.97 -5.29 -24.23
CA GLU A 421 4.37 -6.00 -25.37
C GLU A 421 3.46 -7.14 -24.91
N LYS A 422 3.87 -7.92 -23.89
CA LYS A 422 3.01 -8.97 -23.31
C LYS A 422 1.76 -8.41 -22.64
N VAL A 423 1.89 -7.30 -21.95
CA VAL A 423 0.73 -6.62 -21.34
C VAL A 423 -0.21 -6.12 -22.42
N LEU A 424 0.29 -5.46 -23.47
CA LEU A 424 -0.53 -4.97 -24.59
C LEU A 424 -1.25 -6.12 -25.30
N ASP A 425 -0.55 -7.21 -25.63
CA ASP A 425 -1.14 -8.40 -26.23
C ASP A 425 -2.25 -8.99 -25.35
N THR A 426 -2.02 -9.06 -24.03
CA THR A 426 -3.03 -9.53 -23.08
C THR A 426 -4.25 -8.62 -23.03
N LEU A 427 -4.07 -7.31 -23.00
CA LEU A 427 -5.17 -6.33 -22.98
C LEU A 427 -6.00 -6.36 -24.26
N GLU A 428 -5.38 -6.70 -25.40
CA GLU A 428 -6.06 -6.79 -26.70
C GLU A 428 -6.79 -8.13 -26.88
N ASN A 429 -6.17 -9.24 -26.47
CA ASN A 429 -6.61 -10.60 -26.82
C ASN A 429 -7.28 -11.37 -25.69
N LYS A 430 -7.17 -10.92 -24.42
CA LYS A 430 -7.80 -11.56 -23.26
C LYS A 430 -8.76 -10.58 -22.59
N LYS A 431 -9.90 -11.11 -22.16
CA LYS A 431 -10.89 -10.31 -21.42
C LYS A 431 -10.81 -10.63 -19.94
N SER A 432 -10.85 -9.58 -19.12
CA SER A 432 -11.08 -9.72 -17.68
C SER A 432 -12.58 -9.88 -17.42
N ASP A 433 -12.93 -10.95 -16.72
CA ASP A 433 -14.29 -11.17 -16.19
C ASP A 433 -14.26 -11.02 -14.66
N PHE A 434 -13.60 -9.97 -14.19
CA PHE A 434 -13.32 -9.71 -12.78
C PHE A 434 -14.54 -9.92 -11.88
N GLU A 435 -14.36 -10.74 -10.86
CA GLU A 435 -15.32 -11.01 -9.80
C GLU A 435 -14.66 -10.91 -8.43
N LEU A 436 -15.41 -10.42 -7.45
CA LEU A 436 -14.99 -10.36 -6.04
C LEU A 436 -14.96 -11.77 -5.43
N LEU A 437 -14.08 -11.97 -4.44
CA LEU A 437 -13.96 -13.27 -3.76
C LEU A 437 -15.22 -13.65 -2.98
N TYR A 438 -15.91 -12.67 -2.41
CA TYR A 438 -17.10 -12.88 -1.57
C TYR A 438 -18.11 -11.75 -1.70
N GLU A 439 -19.36 -12.08 -1.37
CA GLU A 439 -20.49 -11.16 -1.33
C GLU A 439 -20.56 -10.42 0.01
N ASP A 440 -21.11 -9.20 0.01
CA ASP A 440 -21.30 -8.39 1.23
C ASP A 440 -22.25 -9.04 2.24
N SER A 441 -23.17 -9.89 1.76
CA SER A 441 -24.18 -10.58 2.57
C SER A 441 -23.64 -11.69 3.49
N LEU A 442 -22.41 -12.16 3.26
CA LEU A 442 -21.77 -13.13 4.15
C LEU A 442 -21.48 -12.52 5.51
N SER A 443 -21.53 -13.32 6.57
CA SER A 443 -21.06 -12.92 7.90
C SER A 443 -19.56 -12.61 7.89
N LEU A 444 -19.08 -11.87 8.89
CA LEU A 444 -17.65 -11.58 9.01
C LEU A 444 -16.81 -12.85 9.14
N GLU A 445 -17.29 -13.85 9.88
CA GLU A 445 -16.59 -15.15 10.02
C GLU A 445 -16.49 -15.86 8.66
N GLU A 446 -17.59 -15.91 7.87
CA GLU A 446 -17.57 -16.53 6.53
C GLU A 446 -16.62 -15.81 5.56
N LYS A 447 -16.55 -14.46 5.60
CA LYS A 447 -15.60 -13.69 4.79
C LYS A 447 -14.15 -13.99 5.17
N ILE A 448 -13.84 -14.02 6.48
CA ILE A 448 -12.52 -14.36 7.00
C ILE A 448 -12.12 -15.78 6.61
N GLU A 449 -13.02 -16.76 6.78
CA GLU A 449 -12.77 -18.15 6.39
C GLU A 449 -12.52 -18.27 4.88
N LYS A 450 -13.28 -17.56 4.07
CA LYS A 450 -13.13 -17.62 2.61
C LYS A 450 -11.76 -17.09 2.17
N ILE A 451 -11.30 -15.97 2.72
CA ILE A 451 -9.95 -15.45 2.48
C ILE A 451 -8.90 -16.45 2.94
N ALA A 452 -9.02 -16.98 4.18
CA ALA A 452 -8.05 -17.91 4.74
C ALA A 452 -7.92 -19.19 3.90
N LYS A 453 -9.02 -19.79 3.50
CA LYS A 453 -9.04 -21.04 2.73
C LYS A 453 -8.64 -20.82 1.28
N GLU A 454 -9.25 -19.84 0.62
CA GLU A 454 -9.09 -19.65 -0.81
C GLU A 454 -7.75 -18.96 -1.17
N ILE A 455 -7.36 -17.92 -0.43
CA ILE A 455 -6.16 -17.14 -0.74
C ILE A 455 -4.93 -17.70 -0.05
N TYR A 456 -5.02 -18.02 1.25
CA TYR A 456 -3.85 -18.49 2.00
C TYR A 456 -3.65 -20.01 1.89
N GLY A 457 -4.71 -20.77 1.59
CA GLY A 457 -4.67 -22.24 1.55
C GLY A 457 -4.69 -22.87 2.93
N ALA A 458 -5.25 -22.20 3.92
CA ALA A 458 -5.47 -22.73 5.27
C ALA A 458 -6.58 -23.78 5.28
N ASP A 459 -6.53 -24.71 6.26
CA ASP A 459 -7.58 -25.70 6.49
C ASP A 459 -8.79 -25.06 7.19
N GLY A 460 -8.56 -24.07 8.04
CA GLY A 460 -9.60 -23.38 8.79
C GLY A 460 -9.12 -22.09 9.47
N VAL A 461 -9.97 -21.56 10.34
CA VAL A 461 -9.72 -20.37 11.15
C VAL A 461 -10.01 -20.65 12.61
N VAL A 462 -9.09 -20.28 13.47
CA VAL A 462 -9.23 -20.34 14.93
C VAL A 462 -9.37 -18.93 15.47
N TYR A 463 -10.44 -18.69 16.21
CA TYR A 463 -10.72 -17.38 16.80
C TYR A 463 -10.43 -17.40 18.30
N GLU A 464 -9.66 -16.43 18.77
CA GLU A 464 -9.54 -16.15 20.20
C GLU A 464 -10.91 -15.72 20.78
N PRO A 465 -11.20 -16.01 22.06
CA PRO A 465 -12.49 -15.63 22.66
C PRO A 465 -12.81 -14.13 22.57
N ALA A 466 -11.79 -13.29 22.62
CA ALA A 466 -11.92 -11.84 22.44
C ALA A 466 -12.40 -11.49 21.01
N ALA A 467 -11.79 -12.11 20.00
CA ALA A 467 -12.14 -11.89 18.60
C ALA A 467 -13.60 -12.25 18.30
N LYS A 468 -14.09 -13.37 18.83
CA LYS A 468 -15.51 -13.77 18.68
C LYS A 468 -16.48 -12.75 19.28
N LYS A 469 -16.17 -12.23 20.46
CA LYS A 469 -16.99 -11.18 21.10
C LYS A 469 -16.98 -9.88 20.30
N GLN A 470 -15.82 -9.53 19.74
CA GLN A 470 -15.66 -8.33 18.91
C GLN A 470 -16.45 -8.46 17.61
N ILE A 471 -16.37 -9.60 16.91
CA ILE A 471 -17.18 -9.88 15.71
C ILE A 471 -18.66 -9.71 16.01
N ALA A 472 -19.18 -10.37 17.05
CA ALA A 472 -20.59 -10.26 17.43
C ALA A 472 -21.01 -8.82 17.74
N LYS A 473 -20.14 -8.04 18.41
CA LYS A 473 -20.41 -6.63 18.68
C LYS A 473 -20.43 -5.81 17.37
N ILE A 474 -19.48 -5.99 16.49
CA ILE A 474 -19.37 -5.27 15.21
C ILE A 474 -20.62 -5.55 14.35
N GLU A 475 -21.05 -6.81 14.25
CA GLU A 475 -22.26 -7.18 13.52
C GLU A 475 -23.52 -6.59 14.16
N SER A 476 -23.61 -6.56 15.50
CA SER A 476 -24.73 -5.93 16.21
C SER A 476 -24.83 -4.43 16.01
N LEU A 477 -23.70 -3.76 15.69
CA LEU A 477 -23.64 -2.34 15.34
C LEU A 477 -23.96 -2.06 13.86
N GLY A 478 -24.27 -3.09 13.06
CA GLY A 478 -24.64 -2.97 11.67
C GLY A 478 -23.47 -3.00 10.66
N PHE A 479 -22.26 -3.33 11.09
CA PHE A 479 -21.07 -3.37 10.21
C PHE A 479 -20.76 -4.75 9.61
N GLY A 480 -21.66 -5.72 9.73
CA GLY A 480 -21.48 -7.07 9.20
C GLY A 480 -21.31 -7.15 7.68
N SER A 481 -21.86 -6.19 6.92
CA SER A 481 -21.71 -6.12 5.47
C SER A 481 -20.35 -5.59 5.00
N PHE A 482 -19.55 -5.00 5.87
CA PHE A 482 -18.24 -4.45 5.50
C PHE A 482 -17.29 -5.54 4.98
N PRO A 483 -16.42 -5.24 4.00
CA PRO A 483 -15.33 -6.13 3.63
C PRO A 483 -14.32 -6.29 4.76
N VAL A 484 -13.58 -7.38 4.71
CA VAL A 484 -12.57 -7.71 5.72
C VAL A 484 -11.16 -7.38 5.22
N CYS A 485 -10.41 -6.69 6.06
CA CYS A 485 -8.99 -6.42 5.89
C CYS A 485 -8.19 -7.37 6.81
N MET A 486 -7.63 -8.43 6.23
CA MET A 486 -6.77 -9.36 6.97
C MET A 486 -5.41 -8.73 7.25
N ALA A 487 -5.09 -8.52 8.53
CA ALA A 487 -3.78 -8.04 8.98
C ALA A 487 -2.90 -9.22 9.35
N LYS A 488 -1.93 -9.54 8.49
CA LYS A 488 -1.07 -10.73 8.55
C LYS A 488 0.38 -10.36 8.23
N ASN A 489 1.34 -11.19 8.64
CA ASN A 489 2.71 -11.05 8.18
C ASN A 489 2.80 -11.17 6.66
N GLN A 490 3.79 -10.53 6.06
CA GLN A 490 3.97 -10.47 4.60
C GLN A 490 4.85 -11.60 4.02
N TYR A 491 5.51 -12.39 4.86
CA TYR A 491 6.56 -13.32 4.41
C TYR A 491 6.06 -14.73 4.10
N SER A 492 4.85 -15.05 4.51
CA SER A 492 4.27 -16.38 4.34
C SER A 492 2.79 -16.29 4.00
N LEU A 493 2.27 -17.28 3.30
CA LEU A 493 0.82 -17.49 3.15
C LEU A 493 0.14 -17.82 4.50
N SER A 494 0.87 -18.40 5.45
CA SER A 494 0.41 -18.64 6.83
C SER A 494 0.56 -17.38 7.71
N ASP A 495 -0.07 -17.38 8.87
CA ASP A 495 0.17 -16.43 9.96
C ASP A 495 1.52 -16.63 10.67
N ASP A 496 2.19 -17.77 10.47
CA ASP A 496 3.58 -18.03 10.88
C ASP A 496 4.56 -17.66 9.75
N ALA A 497 5.33 -16.60 9.95
CA ALA A 497 6.33 -16.11 9.00
C ALA A 497 7.45 -17.10 8.65
N LYS A 498 7.60 -18.19 9.41
CA LYS A 498 8.62 -19.22 9.17
C LYS A 498 8.16 -20.30 8.20
N LYS A 499 6.85 -20.41 7.93
CA LYS A 499 6.27 -21.38 6.99
C LYS A 499 6.37 -20.84 5.57
N LEU A 500 7.53 -21.03 4.94
CA LEU A 500 7.82 -20.54 3.58
C LEU A 500 7.19 -21.41 2.48
N GLY A 501 7.22 -20.94 1.24
CA GLY A 501 6.73 -21.66 0.07
C GLY A 501 5.21 -21.71 0.01
N ARG A 502 4.66 -22.91 -0.06
CA ARG A 502 3.21 -23.18 -0.07
C ARG A 502 2.89 -24.12 1.10
N PRO A 503 2.68 -23.57 2.31
CA PRO A 503 2.37 -24.39 3.48
C PRO A 503 1.01 -25.08 3.36
N HIS A 504 0.88 -26.23 3.99
CA HIS A 504 -0.34 -27.04 4.10
C HIS A 504 -0.56 -27.47 5.55
N GLY A 505 -1.78 -27.86 5.92
CA GLY A 505 -2.08 -28.38 7.24
C GLY A 505 -1.94 -27.33 8.34
N PHE A 506 -2.50 -26.13 8.11
CA PHE A 506 -2.46 -25.04 9.08
C PHE A 506 -3.78 -24.28 9.13
N ASP A 507 -4.05 -23.70 10.28
CA ASP A 507 -5.15 -22.76 10.49
C ASP A 507 -4.63 -21.33 10.60
N ILE A 508 -5.48 -20.35 10.29
CA ILE A 508 -5.23 -18.93 10.58
C ILE A 508 -5.82 -18.59 11.95
N HIS A 509 -5.01 -17.96 12.81
CA HIS A 509 -5.43 -17.57 14.15
C HIS A 509 -5.81 -16.10 14.22
N ILE A 510 -7.09 -15.81 14.47
CA ILE A 510 -7.60 -14.45 14.64
C ILE A 510 -7.56 -14.09 16.12
N ARG A 511 -6.69 -13.14 16.45
CA ARG A 511 -6.48 -12.67 17.83
C ARG A 511 -7.46 -11.57 18.22
N GLU A 512 -7.71 -10.65 17.32
CA GLU A 512 -8.48 -9.44 17.58
C GLU A 512 -9.19 -8.99 16.29
N VAL A 513 -10.38 -8.40 16.43
CA VAL A 513 -11.12 -7.82 15.31
C VAL A 513 -11.64 -6.44 15.72
N TYR A 514 -11.46 -5.45 14.87
CA TYR A 514 -12.01 -4.10 15.08
C TYR A 514 -12.55 -3.50 13.79
N VAL A 515 -13.42 -2.52 13.90
CA VAL A 515 -13.99 -1.83 12.75
C VAL A 515 -13.28 -0.49 12.52
N SER A 516 -12.92 -0.23 11.27
CA SER A 516 -12.55 1.10 10.76
C SER A 516 -13.79 1.69 10.09
N ALA A 517 -14.68 2.25 10.90
CA ALA A 517 -16.03 2.63 10.47
C ALA A 517 -16.03 3.75 9.43
N GLY A 518 -15.11 4.69 9.53
CA GLY A 518 -14.90 5.75 8.55
C GLY A 518 -14.33 5.22 7.24
N ALA A 519 -13.35 4.34 7.31
CA ALA A 519 -12.76 3.70 6.13
C ALA A 519 -13.75 2.72 5.46
N GLY A 520 -14.62 2.06 6.24
CA GLY A 520 -15.65 1.17 5.74
C GLY A 520 -15.19 -0.28 5.59
N PHE A 521 -14.29 -0.76 6.45
CA PHE A 521 -13.88 -2.16 6.50
C PHE A 521 -13.64 -2.64 7.94
N VAL A 522 -13.64 -3.95 8.11
CA VAL A 522 -13.33 -4.62 9.39
C VAL A 522 -11.94 -5.20 9.32
N VAL A 523 -11.10 -4.92 10.31
CA VAL A 523 -9.73 -5.45 10.39
C VAL A 523 -9.71 -6.69 11.26
N ALA A 524 -9.20 -7.79 10.72
CA ALA A 524 -8.96 -9.05 11.44
C ALA A 524 -7.45 -9.25 11.64
N LEU A 525 -7.00 -9.15 12.88
CA LEU A 525 -5.59 -9.27 13.25
C LEU A 525 -5.20 -10.72 13.48
N THR A 526 -4.21 -11.19 12.71
CA THR A 526 -3.55 -12.48 12.95
C THR A 526 -2.23 -12.26 13.67
N GLY A 527 -1.81 -13.16 14.55
CA GLY A 527 -0.47 -13.17 15.13
C GLY A 527 0.01 -11.82 15.69
N ALA A 528 1.32 -11.55 15.61
CA ALA A 528 1.95 -10.32 16.13
C ALA A 528 2.14 -9.25 15.04
N VAL A 529 1.06 -8.71 14.52
CA VAL A 529 1.12 -7.55 13.60
C VAL A 529 1.24 -6.26 14.40
N MET A 530 2.23 -5.42 14.07
CA MET A 530 2.52 -4.18 14.80
C MET A 530 2.12 -2.97 13.99
N THR A 531 1.27 -2.12 14.56
CA THR A 531 0.84 -0.85 13.98
C THR A 531 1.79 0.31 14.28
N MET A 532 2.75 0.11 15.18
CA MET A 532 3.88 1.03 15.44
C MET A 532 5.18 0.22 15.34
N PRO A 533 5.86 0.24 14.18
CA PRO A 533 7.16 -0.41 14.01
C PRO A 533 8.22 0.19 14.94
N GLY A 534 9.25 -0.59 15.25
CA GLY A 534 10.45 -0.07 15.91
C GLY A 534 11.60 0.10 14.93
N LEU A 535 12.54 0.96 15.24
CA LEU A 535 13.79 1.03 14.48
C LEU A 535 14.55 -0.31 14.61
N PRO A 536 15.20 -0.79 13.53
CA PRO A 536 16.05 -1.98 13.57
C PRO A 536 17.31 -1.73 14.38
N LYS A 537 18.12 -2.76 14.58
CA LYS A 537 19.40 -2.64 15.32
C LYS A 537 20.36 -1.63 14.68
N ARG A 538 20.34 -1.56 13.33
CA ARG A 538 21.04 -0.54 12.53
C ARG A 538 20.00 0.09 11.60
N PRO A 539 19.48 1.27 11.96
CA PRO A 539 18.55 1.98 11.10
C PRO A 539 19.29 2.69 9.95
N ALA A 540 18.60 3.00 8.88
CA ALA A 540 19.15 3.80 7.78
C ALA A 540 19.57 5.21 8.25
N ALA A 541 18.96 5.70 9.34
CA ALA A 541 19.35 6.95 10.01
C ALA A 541 20.71 6.87 10.76
N ASP A 542 21.31 5.69 10.90
CA ASP A 542 22.64 5.53 11.54
C ASP A 542 23.73 5.86 10.52
N GLY A 543 24.30 7.04 10.59
CA GLY A 543 25.35 7.55 9.69
C GLY A 543 26.75 6.93 9.90
N ILE A 544 26.87 5.86 10.69
CA ILE A 544 28.17 5.21 10.97
C ILE A 544 28.70 4.44 9.76
N ASP A 545 27.83 3.87 8.96
CA ASP A 545 28.21 3.18 7.72
C ASP A 545 28.20 4.17 6.53
N VAL A 546 29.05 3.92 5.53
CA VAL A 546 29.16 4.72 4.29
C VAL A 546 27.82 4.88 3.55
N ASP A 547 26.87 4.02 3.88
CA ASP A 547 25.50 4.00 3.35
C ASP A 547 24.45 4.65 4.27
N GLY A 548 24.83 5.26 5.38
CA GLY A 548 23.91 5.97 6.27
C GLY A 548 23.41 7.28 5.65
N ILE A 549 22.20 7.70 6.02
CA ILE A 549 21.62 8.98 5.55
C ILE A 549 22.44 10.13 6.18
N ASP A 550 23.00 11.00 5.32
CA ASP A 550 23.74 12.21 5.72
C ASP A 550 23.51 13.32 4.70
N VAL A 551 23.96 14.52 5.03
CA VAL A 551 23.88 15.71 4.17
C VAL A 551 25.25 16.36 4.08
N THR A 552 25.77 16.54 2.87
CA THR A 552 27.04 17.22 2.61
C THR A 552 26.93 18.73 2.87
N GLU A 553 28.07 19.44 2.92
CA GLU A 553 28.09 20.90 3.17
C GLU A 553 27.34 21.72 2.12
N ASP A 554 27.23 21.25 0.91
CA ASP A 554 26.47 21.87 -0.20
C ASP A 554 24.96 21.49 -0.20
N GLY A 555 24.52 20.70 0.78
CA GLY A 555 23.12 20.30 0.93
C GLY A 555 22.72 19.04 0.16
N THR A 556 23.68 18.33 -0.45
CA THR A 556 23.40 17.07 -1.16
C THR A 556 23.16 15.94 -0.16
N ILE A 557 22.04 15.22 -0.28
CA ILE A 557 21.70 14.08 0.58
C ILE A 557 22.43 12.84 0.08
N THR A 558 22.99 12.07 1.01
CA THR A 558 23.61 10.77 0.74
C THR A 558 22.91 9.67 1.52
N GLY A 559 23.03 8.42 1.07
CA GLY A 559 22.52 7.25 1.79
C GLY A 559 20.98 7.14 1.86
N LEU A 560 20.24 7.97 1.13
CA LEU A 560 18.78 7.90 1.08
C LEU A 560 18.30 6.84 0.06
N PHE A 561 18.84 5.68 0.01
CA PHE A 561 18.64 4.53 -0.91
C PHE A 561 19.71 4.36 -1.99
#